data_a01461bcfe6ea954446b4eda28e1f3c6
#
_entry.id   a01461bcfe6ea954446b4eda28e1f3c6
#
_cell.length_a   1.000
_cell.length_b   1.000
_cell.length_c   1.000
_cell.angle_alpha   90.00
_cell.angle_beta   90.00
_cell.angle_gamma   90.00
#
_symmetry.space_group_name_H-M   'P 1'
#
loop_
_entity.id
_entity.type
_entity.pdbx_description
1 polymer ?
#
loop_
_entity_poly.entity_id
_entity_poly.type
_entity_poly.pdbx_seq_one_letter_code
_entity_poly.pdbx_strand_id
1 'polypeptide(L)'
;MHWAYEVAHELIRKHPNKETFVCASGISPSGSVHIGNFREIVTTYFVVRALQDLGKKTRFIFSWDDYDRFRKVPKNIDPSFARYIGLPYCDIPDPYGGHNSYAEHFEKEFEKSLQAFGIEVEFIYQHAEYRRGRYNGNILESLYKRKEIYDILMDFKTGVHREEDRENFYPVTLYCERCGKDATTIIHFDEVLKTVRYKCECGNQNELSVLNTNKMKLNWKIDWPMRWMIEDVIFEPGGRDHSSETGSYNVSKEIARKVFNREAPHYVAYDFIGIKGNHKKMSSSSGNSITPNDLLKVYLPEVILFMFAKYKPGAAFHIGLDEDVIRNYTEYERLKDSYENKTLKNEDLFDAIKLSRVDSRFKEYPKFNQVAGTLPLLNFDSTILQGILEKIDRSYALPEMIAICNRAEYWIRNFQSEKLITVNQEKNTEFYNTLEDRQKKWVVEVCEVLRSNNDHSNLMEQLYPICHHENKKIMKENQKQLFIIIYRLIMNQSSGPRIPLLIHVVGVEKFVSLLDF
;
A
#
# COMPACT_ATOMS: atom_id res chain seq x y z
N MET A 1 -5.60 5.79 22.22
CA MET A 1 -4.86 4.53 21.87
C MET A 1 -5.22 4.13 20.45
N HIS A 2 -4.25 3.83 19.62
CA HIS A 2 -4.46 3.45 18.22
C HIS A 2 -5.17 2.09 18.13
N TRP A 3 -6.05 1.93 17.13
CA TRP A 3 -6.89 0.73 16.94
C TRP A 3 -6.09 -0.60 16.92
N ALA A 4 -4.86 -0.62 16.38
CA ALA A 4 -4.04 -1.83 16.34
C ALA A 4 -3.60 -2.29 17.74
N TYR A 5 -3.33 -1.36 18.64
CA TYR A 5 -3.04 -1.66 20.05
C TYR A 5 -4.29 -2.09 20.81
N GLU A 6 -5.47 -1.50 20.50
CA GLU A 6 -6.74 -1.94 21.06
C GLU A 6 -7.02 -3.40 20.72
N VAL A 7 -6.83 -3.78 19.43
CA VAL A 7 -6.95 -5.16 18.96
C VAL A 7 -5.91 -6.06 19.64
N ALA A 8 -4.65 -5.64 19.70
CA ALA A 8 -3.59 -6.43 20.34
C ALA A 8 -3.89 -6.70 21.82
N HIS A 9 -4.35 -5.72 22.57
CA HIS A 9 -4.78 -5.90 23.97
C HIS A 9 -5.97 -6.85 24.09
N GLU A 10 -6.93 -6.77 23.19
CA GLU A 10 -8.07 -7.70 23.18
C GLU A 10 -7.63 -9.13 22.91
N LEU A 11 -6.75 -9.35 21.94
CA LEU A 11 -6.17 -10.67 21.63
C LEU A 11 -5.42 -11.26 22.83
N ILE A 12 -4.59 -10.45 23.50
CA ILE A 12 -3.85 -10.89 24.70
C ILE A 12 -4.83 -11.28 25.82
N ARG A 13 -5.89 -10.50 26.02
CA ARG A 13 -6.90 -10.80 27.04
C ARG A 13 -7.69 -12.08 26.72
N LYS A 14 -8.03 -12.32 25.45
CA LYS A 14 -8.75 -13.52 25.01
C LYS A 14 -7.89 -14.78 25.03
N HIS A 15 -6.61 -14.63 24.86
CA HIS A 15 -5.65 -15.74 24.76
C HIS A 15 -4.47 -15.61 25.75
N PRO A 16 -4.74 -15.56 27.08
CA PRO A 16 -3.72 -15.22 28.08
C PRO A 16 -2.55 -16.21 28.15
N ASN A 17 -2.80 -17.48 27.82
CA ASN A 17 -1.81 -18.56 27.89
C ASN A 17 -1.16 -18.88 26.53
N LYS A 18 -1.43 -18.08 25.50
CA LYS A 18 -0.89 -18.35 24.16
C LYS A 18 0.56 -17.88 24.07
N GLU A 19 1.45 -18.79 23.67
CA GLU A 19 2.88 -18.47 23.50
C GLU A 19 3.15 -17.70 22.21
N THR A 20 2.51 -18.09 21.11
CA THR A 20 2.70 -17.47 19.79
C THR A 20 1.36 -17.02 19.22
N PHE A 21 1.27 -15.75 18.89
CA PHE A 21 0.08 -15.12 18.32
C PHE A 21 0.15 -15.22 16.79
N VAL A 22 -0.69 -16.06 16.18
CA VAL A 22 -0.72 -16.27 14.74
C VAL A 22 -1.71 -15.29 14.10
N CYS A 23 -1.18 -14.41 13.25
CA CYS A 23 -1.96 -13.45 12.47
C CYS A 23 -1.85 -13.81 10.99
N ALA A 24 -2.97 -13.78 10.27
CA ALA A 24 -3.04 -14.21 8.88
C ALA A 24 -3.51 -13.10 7.94
N SER A 25 -3.09 -13.20 6.70
CA SER A 25 -3.60 -12.52 5.51
C SER A 25 -3.55 -13.46 4.32
N GLY A 26 -4.27 -13.15 3.25
CA GLY A 26 -4.18 -13.94 2.02
C GLY A 26 -4.77 -13.22 0.82
N ILE A 27 -4.22 -13.49 -0.35
CA ILE A 27 -4.65 -12.90 -1.62
C ILE A 27 -4.52 -13.94 -2.74
N SER A 28 -5.44 -13.92 -3.71
CA SER A 28 -5.29 -14.68 -4.96
C SER A 28 -4.38 -13.92 -5.94
N PRO A 29 -3.41 -14.59 -6.60
CA PRO A 29 -2.52 -13.97 -7.60
C PRO A 29 -3.24 -13.82 -8.95
N SER A 30 -4.39 -13.18 -8.94
CA SER A 30 -5.24 -12.98 -10.15
C SER A 30 -4.72 -11.90 -11.10
N GLY A 31 -3.65 -11.22 -10.74
CA GLY A 31 -2.97 -10.11 -11.40
C GLY A 31 -2.13 -9.36 -10.39
N SER A 32 -1.48 -8.25 -10.80
CA SER A 32 -0.70 -7.41 -9.88
C SER A 32 -1.53 -6.99 -8.67
N VAL A 33 -0.95 -7.11 -7.48
CA VAL A 33 -1.59 -6.73 -6.22
C VAL A 33 -1.68 -5.21 -6.15
N HIS A 34 -2.88 -4.66 -6.13
CA HIS A 34 -3.10 -3.23 -6.02
C HIS A 34 -3.17 -2.74 -4.57
N ILE A 35 -3.07 -1.44 -4.36
CA ILE A 35 -3.05 -0.83 -3.00
C ILE A 35 -4.29 -1.15 -2.16
N GLY A 36 -5.44 -1.44 -2.79
CA GLY A 36 -6.64 -1.88 -2.07
C GLY A 36 -6.45 -3.25 -1.42
N ASN A 37 -5.81 -4.20 -2.10
CA ASN A 37 -5.43 -5.50 -1.52
C ASN A 37 -4.25 -5.37 -0.56
N PHE A 38 -3.31 -4.44 -0.81
CA PHE A 38 -2.22 -4.14 0.12
C PHE A 38 -2.73 -3.73 1.50
N ARG A 39 -3.93 -3.12 1.59
CA ARG A 39 -4.55 -2.77 2.87
C ARG A 39 -4.74 -3.97 3.79
N GLU A 40 -5.03 -5.14 3.25
CA GLU A 40 -5.19 -6.36 4.05
C GLU A 40 -3.93 -6.69 4.83
N ILE A 41 -2.82 -6.85 4.11
CA ILE A 41 -1.55 -7.20 4.76
C ILE A 41 -1.06 -6.12 5.71
N VAL A 42 -1.23 -4.84 5.37
CA VAL A 42 -0.84 -3.72 6.22
C VAL A 42 -1.70 -3.66 7.50
N THR A 43 -2.99 -3.98 7.40
CA THR A 43 -3.87 -4.06 8.58
C THR A 43 -3.38 -5.14 9.54
N THR A 44 -3.04 -6.32 9.03
CA THR A 44 -2.45 -7.41 9.83
C THR A 44 -1.09 -7.02 10.39
N TYR A 45 -0.24 -6.42 9.57
CA TYR A 45 1.10 -5.97 9.97
C TYR A 45 1.07 -5.03 11.18
N PHE A 46 0.14 -4.07 11.22
CA PHE A 46 0.03 -3.15 12.36
C PHE A 46 -0.38 -3.87 13.65
N VAL A 47 -1.26 -4.87 13.56
CA VAL A 47 -1.62 -5.70 14.74
C VAL A 47 -0.44 -6.54 15.19
N VAL A 48 0.30 -7.14 14.26
CA VAL A 48 1.54 -7.89 14.55
C VAL A 48 2.58 -6.99 15.24
N ARG A 49 2.81 -5.79 14.71
CA ARG A 49 3.73 -4.82 15.32
C ARG A 49 3.27 -4.41 16.72
N ALA A 50 1.99 -4.16 16.91
CA ALA A 50 1.43 -3.83 18.23
C ALA A 50 1.62 -4.97 19.24
N LEU A 51 1.39 -6.23 18.83
CA LEU A 51 1.64 -7.41 19.66
C LEU A 51 3.12 -7.55 20.03
N GLN A 52 4.02 -7.34 19.06
CA GLN A 52 5.49 -7.37 19.29
C GLN A 52 5.92 -6.26 20.25
N ASP A 53 5.41 -5.05 20.10
CA ASP A 53 5.67 -3.93 21.00
C ASP A 53 5.19 -4.20 22.44
N LEU A 54 4.14 -5.02 22.59
CA LEU A 54 3.63 -5.50 23.88
C LEU A 54 4.36 -6.78 24.38
N GLY A 55 5.49 -7.12 23.75
CA GLY A 55 6.36 -8.24 24.17
C GLY A 55 5.82 -9.62 23.81
N LYS A 56 4.89 -9.73 22.85
CA LYS A 56 4.34 -11.02 22.42
C LYS A 56 5.11 -11.60 21.24
N LYS A 57 5.31 -12.92 21.26
CA LYS A 57 5.82 -13.65 20.10
C LYS A 57 4.70 -13.77 19.06
N THR A 58 5.02 -13.45 17.82
CA THR A 58 4.07 -13.48 16.71
C THR A 58 4.53 -14.42 15.60
N ARG A 59 3.58 -14.98 14.87
CA ARG A 59 3.78 -15.64 13.59
C ARG A 59 2.86 -14.96 12.60
N PHE A 60 3.43 -14.25 11.62
CA PHE A 60 2.69 -13.57 10.58
C PHE A 60 2.72 -14.42 9.31
N ILE A 61 1.59 -14.98 8.92
CA ILE A 61 1.45 -15.80 7.73
C ILE A 61 0.72 -15.03 6.63
N PHE A 62 1.16 -15.27 5.38
CA PHE A 62 0.49 -14.76 4.20
C PHE A 62 0.23 -15.91 3.22
N SER A 63 -1.04 -16.19 2.97
CA SER A 63 -1.47 -17.26 2.06
C SER A 63 -1.66 -16.76 0.65
N TRP A 64 -0.99 -17.40 -0.30
CA TRP A 64 -1.29 -17.25 -1.72
C TRP A 64 -2.35 -18.25 -2.16
N ASP A 65 -3.51 -17.76 -2.61
CA ASP A 65 -4.59 -18.58 -3.15
C ASP A 65 -4.34 -18.93 -4.63
N ASP A 66 -3.17 -19.46 -4.89
CA ASP A 66 -2.61 -19.79 -6.19
C ASP A 66 -3.16 -21.10 -6.79
N TYR A 67 -3.83 -21.90 -5.96
CA TYR A 67 -4.56 -23.09 -6.39
C TYR A 67 -6.02 -22.79 -6.75
N ASP A 68 -6.41 -21.52 -6.76
CA ASP A 68 -7.72 -21.07 -7.26
C ASP A 68 -7.76 -21.07 -8.78
N ARG A 69 -8.98 -21.27 -9.32
CA ARG A 69 -9.21 -21.29 -10.76
C ARG A 69 -9.00 -19.93 -11.42
N PHE A 70 -8.40 -19.91 -12.58
CA PHE A 70 -8.39 -18.76 -13.48
C PHE A 70 -9.77 -18.55 -14.09
N ARG A 71 -10.45 -17.47 -13.72
CA ARG A 71 -11.85 -17.23 -14.07
C ARG A 71 -12.03 -16.42 -15.35
N LYS A 72 -11.12 -15.49 -15.62
CA LYS A 72 -11.16 -14.57 -16.75
C LYS A 72 -9.77 -14.03 -17.06
N VAL A 73 -9.56 -13.64 -18.30
CA VAL A 73 -8.31 -13.00 -18.74
C VAL A 73 -8.34 -11.52 -18.34
N PRO A 74 -7.38 -11.01 -17.56
CA PRO A 74 -7.25 -9.58 -17.30
C PRO A 74 -6.98 -8.80 -18.61
N LYS A 75 -7.38 -7.52 -18.65
CA LYS A 75 -7.24 -6.67 -19.85
C LYS A 75 -5.80 -6.45 -20.33
N ASN A 76 -4.86 -6.52 -19.42
CA ASN A 76 -3.42 -6.36 -19.68
C ASN A 76 -2.71 -7.66 -20.05
N ILE A 77 -3.44 -8.77 -20.16
CA ILE A 77 -2.91 -10.09 -20.53
C ILE A 77 -3.41 -10.44 -21.94
N ASP A 78 -2.56 -11.14 -22.70
CA ASP A 78 -2.89 -11.58 -24.05
C ASP A 78 -4.21 -12.36 -24.06
N PRO A 79 -5.20 -12.01 -24.92
CA PRO A 79 -6.49 -12.69 -25.02
C PRO A 79 -6.39 -14.19 -25.26
N SER A 80 -5.30 -14.69 -25.85
CA SER A 80 -5.06 -16.13 -26.07
C SER A 80 -5.02 -16.92 -24.76
N PHE A 81 -4.81 -16.26 -23.62
CA PHE A 81 -4.87 -16.88 -22.30
C PHE A 81 -6.28 -17.39 -21.93
N ALA A 82 -7.31 -17.04 -22.70
CA ALA A 82 -8.64 -17.61 -22.53
C ALA A 82 -8.66 -19.15 -22.58
N ARG A 83 -7.72 -19.77 -23.29
CA ARG A 83 -7.56 -21.24 -23.33
C ARG A 83 -7.26 -21.88 -21.97
N TYR A 84 -6.69 -21.10 -21.03
CA TYR A 84 -6.34 -21.56 -19.69
C TYR A 84 -7.46 -21.36 -18.65
N ILE A 85 -8.58 -20.75 -19.02
CA ILE A 85 -9.72 -20.60 -18.11
C ILE A 85 -10.14 -21.97 -17.57
N GLY A 86 -10.29 -22.06 -16.25
CA GLY A 86 -10.58 -23.28 -15.50
C GLY A 86 -9.37 -24.02 -14.94
N LEU A 87 -8.15 -23.67 -15.35
CA LEU A 87 -6.92 -24.16 -14.69
C LEU A 87 -6.67 -23.37 -13.39
N PRO A 88 -5.97 -23.95 -12.39
CA PRO A 88 -5.46 -23.17 -11.27
C PRO A 88 -4.36 -22.20 -11.71
N TYR A 89 -4.22 -21.06 -11.02
CA TYR A 89 -3.22 -20.03 -11.38
C TYR A 89 -1.79 -20.57 -11.46
N CYS A 90 -1.43 -21.51 -10.60
CA CYS A 90 -0.10 -22.14 -10.58
C CYS A 90 0.22 -23.03 -11.80
N ASP A 91 -0.78 -23.44 -12.59
CA ASP A 91 -0.61 -24.29 -13.78
C ASP A 91 -0.67 -23.50 -15.10
N ILE A 92 -0.81 -22.19 -15.04
CA ILE A 92 -0.83 -21.31 -16.20
C ILE A 92 0.58 -20.78 -16.45
N PRO A 93 1.07 -20.76 -17.70
CA PRO A 93 2.39 -20.17 -17.98
C PRO A 93 2.44 -18.68 -17.63
N ASP A 94 3.63 -18.20 -17.30
CA ASP A 94 3.87 -16.77 -17.07
C ASP A 94 3.55 -15.96 -18.34
N PRO A 95 2.64 -14.95 -18.26
CA PRO A 95 2.25 -14.17 -19.44
C PRO A 95 3.37 -13.26 -19.97
N TYR A 96 4.40 -13.01 -19.18
CA TYR A 96 5.51 -12.11 -19.55
C TYR A 96 6.84 -12.85 -19.68
N GLY A 97 6.91 -14.12 -19.29
CA GLY A 97 8.13 -14.92 -19.20
C GLY A 97 8.97 -14.55 -17.94
N GLY A 98 9.89 -15.44 -17.60
CA GLY A 98 10.83 -15.23 -16.48
C GLY A 98 10.46 -15.94 -15.19
N HIS A 99 9.22 -16.40 -15.02
CA HIS A 99 8.76 -17.22 -13.90
C HIS A 99 8.14 -18.54 -14.39
N ASN A 100 7.97 -19.50 -13.46
CA ASN A 100 7.45 -20.82 -13.82
C ASN A 100 5.95 -20.81 -14.11
N SER A 101 5.21 -19.85 -13.55
CA SER A 101 3.76 -19.77 -13.71
C SER A 101 3.24 -18.33 -13.65
N TYR A 102 1.99 -18.17 -14.06
CA TYR A 102 1.21 -16.96 -13.87
C TYR A 102 1.16 -16.53 -12.40
N ALA A 103 0.90 -17.47 -11.50
CA ALA A 103 0.87 -17.22 -10.07
C ALA A 103 2.21 -16.69 -9.58
N GLU A 104 3.30 -17.40 -9.86
CA GLU A 104 4.64 -17.03 -9.40
C GLU A 104 5.06 -15.64 -9.86
N HIS A 105 4.67 -15.21 -11.07
CA HIS A 105 4.95 -13.85 -11.56
C HIS A 105 4.40 -12.79 -10.60
N PHE A 106 3.10 -12.83 -10.29
CA PHE A 106 2.44 -11.82 -9.45
C PHE A 106 2.78 -11.97 -7.98
N GLU A 107 3.05 -13.18 -7.52
CA GLU A 107 3.56 -13.45 -6.17
C GLU A 107 4.91 -12.78 -5.96
N LYS A 108 5.88 -13.02 -6.83
CA LYS A 108 7.23 -12.44 -6.69
C LYS A 108 7.25 -10.93 -6.88
N GLU A 109 6.41 -10.39 -7.76
CA GLU A 109 6.20 -8.95 -7.88
C GLU A 109 5.80 -8.32 -6.54
N PHE A 110 4.81 -8.91 -5.87
CA PHE A 110 4.30 -8.40 -4.60
C PHE A 110 5.25 -8.67 -3.42
N GLU A 111 5.79 -9.88 -3.30
CA GLU A 111 6.75 -10.24 -2.26
C GLU A 111 7.96 -9.31 -2.23
N LYS A 112 8.48 -8.95 -3.41
CA LYS A 112 9.54 -7.96 -3.54
C LYS A 112 9.14 -6.59 -3.01
N SER A 113 7.88 -6.17 -3.21
CA SER A 113 7.41 -4.88 -2.69
C SER A 113 7.40 -4.84 -1.16
N LEU A 114 7.08 -5.95 -0.49
CA LEU A 114 7.01 -6.03 0.97
C LEU A 114 8.36 -5.78 1.65
N GLN A 115 9.46 -6.13 1.00
CA GLN A 115 10.81 -5.89 1.51
C GLN A 115 11.07 -4.40 1.73
N ALA A 116 10.58 -3.53 0.84
CA ALA A 116 10.74 -2.08 0.97
C ALA A 116 10.00 -1.51 2.19
N PHE A 117 8.94 -2.19 2.65
CA PHE A 117 8.17 -1.81 3.84
C PHE A 117 8.68 -2.46 5.13
N GLY A 118 9.71 -3.30 5.07
CA GLY A 118 10.16 -4.08 6.23
C GLY A 118 9.11 -5.07 6.73
N ILE A 119 8.19 -5.50 5.86
CA ILE A 119 7.13 -6.46 6.19
C ILE A 119 7.66 -7.87 5.96
N GLU A 120 7.95 -8.56 7.05
CA GLU A 120 8.40 -9.95 7.03
C GLU A 120 7.21 -10.87 7.34
N VAL A 121 6.98 -11.84 6.45
CA VAL A 121 5.88 -12.81 6.55
C VAL A 121 6.37 -14.20 6.18
N GLU A 122 5.70 -15.22 6.73
CA GLU A 122 5.81 -16.60 6.29
C GLU A 122 4.82 -16.82 5.14
N PHE A 123 5.30 -17.03 3.93
CA PHE A 123 4.45 -17.31 2.79
C PHE A 123 3.99 -18.76 2.78
N ILE A 124 2.68 -18.97 2.59
CA ILE A 124 2.07 -20.26 2.38
C ILE A 124 1.47 -20.29 0.98
N TYR A 125 2.05 -21.12 0.12
CA TYR A 125 1.55 -21.33 -1.25
C TYR A 125 0.54 -22.46 -1.25
N GLN A 126 -0.72 -22.15 -1.46
CA GLN A 126 -1.80 -23.13 -1.28
C GLN A 126 -1.72 -24.28 -2.28
N HIS A 127 -1.23 -24.05 -3.51
CA HIS A 127 -0.98 -25.16 -4.43
C HIS A 127 -0.03 -26.21 -3.88
N ALA A 128 1.04 -25.79 -3.19
CA ALA A 128 2.01 -26.71 -2.58
C ALA A 128 1.37 -27.49 -1.43
N GLU A 129 0.57 -26.82 -0.59
CA GLU A 129 -0.12 -27.44 0.54
C GLU A 129 -1.14 -28.49 0.08
N TYR A 130 -1.97 -28.15 -0.88
CA TYR A 130 -2.94 -29.07 -1.48
C TYR A 130 -2.25 -30.25 -2.18
N ARG A 131 -1.19 -29.97 -2.97
CA ARG A 131 -0.50 -31.01 -3.76
C ARG A 131 0.27 -32.01 -2.91
N ARG A 132 0.78 -31.59 -1.75
CA ARG A 132 1.40 -32.53 -0.80
C ARG A 132 0.40 -33.29 0.08
N GLY A 133 -0.91 -33.07 -0.11
CA GLY A 133 -1.98 -33.76 0.59
C GLY A 133 -2.20 -33.31 2.03
N ARG A 134 -1.66 -32.16 2.45
CA ARG A 134 -1.79 -31.66 3.84
C ARG A 134 -3.24 -31.57 4.29
N TYR A 135 -4.15 -31.24 3.39
CA TYR A 135 -5.55 -31.00 3.68
C TYR A 135 -6.48 -32.19 3.33
N ASN A 136 -5.95 -33.32 2.85
CA ASN A 136 -6.77 -34.43 2.38
C ASN A 136 -7.69 -34.99 3.47
N GLY A 137 -7.21 -35.06 4.72
CA GLY A 137 -8.04 -35.46 5.87
C GLY A 137 -9.22 -34.51 6.11
N ASN A 138 -8.99 -33.20 5.99
CA ASN A 138 -10.02 -32.17 6.16
C ASN A 138 -11.01 -32.13 4.97
N ILE A 139 -10.52 -32.42 3.76
CA ILE A 139 -11.38 -32.62 2.57
C ILE A 139 -12.33 -33.80 2.82
N LEU A 140 -11.80 -34.93 3.30
CA LEU A 140 -12.60 -36.10 3.61
C LEU A 140 -13.64 -35.81 4.70
N GLU A 141 -13.24 -35.14 5.79
CA GLU A 141 -14.16 -34.70 6.85
C GLU A 141 -15.28 -33.81 6.30
N SER A 142 -14.92 -32.85 5.44
CA SER A 142 -15.89 -31.96 4.80
C SER A 142 -16.86 -32.71 3.86
N LEU A 143 -16.40 -33.76 3.20
CA LEU A 143 -17.25 -34.62 2.36
C LEU A 143 -18.23 -35.44 3.23
N TYR A 144 -17.81 -35.98 4.37
CA TYR A 144 -18.72 -36.64 5.31
C TYR A 144 -19.78 -35.68 5.87
N LYS A 145 -19.40 -34.42 6.15
CA LYS A 145 -20.29 -33.39 6.69
C LYS A 145 -20.95 -32.52 5.59
N ARG A 146 -20.90 -32.93 4.33
CA ARG A 146 -21.32 -32.10 3.18
C ARG A 146 -22.76 -31.58 3.28
N LYS A 147 -23.67 -32.40 3.85
CA LYS A 147 -25.07 -32.00 4.04
C LYS A 147 -25.22 -30.94 5.14
N GLU A 148 -24.51 -31.08 6.25
CA GLU A 148 -24.46 -30.07 7.30
C GLU A 148 -23.84 -28.75 6.79
N ILE A 149 -22.77 -28.84 5.99
CA ILE A 149 -22.17 -27.67 5.32
C ILE A 149 -23.17 -27.01 4.38
N TYR A 150 -23.91 -27.80 3.60
CA TYR A 150 -24.96 -27.26 2.74
C TYR A 150 -26.01 -26.49 3.55
N ASP A 151 -26.51 -27.08 4.63
CA ASP A 151 -27.51 -26.47 5.48
C ASP A 151 -27.02 -25.12 6.03
N ILE A 152 -25.76 -25.07 6.55
CA ILE A 152 -25.14 -23.81 6.99
C ILE A 152 -25.05 -22.79 5.84
N LEU A 153 -24.64 -23.20 4.63
CA LEU A 153 -24.56 -22.29 3.48
C LEU A 153 -25.94 -21.73 3.10
N MET A 154 -26.98 -22.51 3.29
CA MET A 154 -28.36 -22.13 2.95
C MET A 154 -28.96 -21.20 3.99
N ASP A 155 -28.58 -21.30 5.28
CA ASP A 155 -29.01 -20.35 6.34
C ASP A 155 -28.63 -18.89 6.00
N PHE A 156 -27.60 -18.69 5.17
CA PHE A 156 -27.15 -17.38 4.70
C PHE A 156 -27.63 -17.00 3.29
N LYS A 157 -28.50 -17.79 2.69
CA LYS A 157 -29.05 -17.50 1.36
C LYS A 157 -30.56 -17.29 1.43
N THR A 158 -31.05 -16.34 0.67
CA THR A 158 -32.48 -16.18 0.40
C THR A 158 -32.85 -17.05 -0.81
N GLY A 159 -33.77 -18.00 -0.65
CA GLY A 159 -34.23 -18.83 -1.73
C GLY A 159 -34.89 -20.14 -1.28
N VAL A 160 -35.43 -20.88 -2.23
CA VAL A 160 -36.03 -22.19 -1.95
C VAL A 160 -34.93 -23.25 -1.91
N HIS A 161 -34.86 -23.98 -0.80
CA HIS A 161 -33.92 -25.09 -0.62
C HIS A 161 -34.58 -26.37 -1.18
N ARG A 162 -33.88 -27.03 -2.11
CA ARG A 162 -34.30 -28.30 -2.67
C ARG A 162 -33.48 -29.42 -2.08
N GLU A 163 -34.13 -30.50 -1.67
CA GLU A 163 -33.44 -31.68 -1.14
C GLU A 163 -32.50 -32.31 -2.18
N GLU A 164 -32.86 -32.24 -3.47
CA GLU A 164 -31.98 -32.68 -4.57
C GLU A 164 -30.66 -31.92 -4.62
N ASP A 165 -30.67 -30.58 -4.41
CA ASP A 165 -29.45 -29.76 -4.37
C ASP A 165 -28.59 -30.15 -3.18
N ARG A 166 -29.20 -30.45 -2.04
CA ARG A 166 -28.53 -30.90 -0.82
C ARG A 166 -27.85 -32.25 -1.00
N GLU A 167 -28.52 -33.20 -1.65
CA GLU A 167 -27.99 -34.55 -1.95
C GLU A 167 -26.81 -34.49 -2.93
N ASN A 168 -26.85 -33.55 -3.89
CA ASN A 168 -25.83 -33.39 -4.93
C ASN A 168 -24.74 -32.35 -4.58
N PHE A 169 -24.79 -31.78 -3.38
CA PHE A 169 -23.81 -30.81 -2.96
C PHE A 169 -22.49 -31.47 -2.53
N TYR A 170 -21.38 -30.95 -3.04
CA TYR A 170 -20.01 -31.30 -2.64
C TYR A 170 -19.21 -30.03 -2.35
N PRO A 171 -18.58 -29.91 -1.16
CA PRO A 171 -17.90 -28.69 -0.71
C PRO A 171 -16.51 -28.52 -1.33
N VAL A 172 -16.25 -29.11 -2.49
CA VAL A 172 -14.94 -29.18 -3.14
C VAL A 172 -15.01 -28.78 -4.60
N THR A 173 -13.94 -28.21 -5.09
CA THR A 173 -13.60 -28.08 -6.51
C THR A 173 -12.65 -29.22 -6.87
N LEU A 174 -12.87 -29.89 -7.98
CA LEU A 174 -12.03 -30.97 -8.47
C LEU A 174 -11.44 -30.59 -9.83
N TYR A 175 -10.13 -30.66 -9.95
CA TYR A 175 -9.41 -30.46 -11.21
C TYR A 175 -9.25 -31.78 -11.94
N CYS A 176 -9.65 -31.82 -13.20
CA CYS A 176 -9.59 -33.03 -14.02
C CYS A 176 -8.14 -33.52 -14.19
N GLU A 177 -7.90 -34.81 -14.00
CA GLU A 177 -6.57 -35.39 -14.19
C GLU A 177 -6.05 -35.30 -15.63
N ARG A 178 -6.98 -35.29 -16.63
CA ARG A 178 -6.62 -35.25 -18.04
C ARG A 178 -6.36 -33.83 -18.55
N CYS A 179 -7.27 -32.88 -18.30
CA CYS A 179 -7.16 -31.53 -18.87
C CYS A 179 -6.76 -30.46 -17.84
N GLY A 180 -6.68 -30.81 -16.55
CA GLY A 180 -6.30 -29.90 -15.46
C GLY A 180 -7.36 -28.89 -15.05
N LYS A 181 -8.48 -28.78 -15.79
CA LYS A 181 -9.53 -27.77 -15.55
C LYS A 181 -10.55 -28.24 -14.52
N ASP A 182 -11.23 -27.27 -13.90
CA ASP A 182 -12.30 -27.48 -12.93
C ASP A 182 -13.71 -27.68 -13.56
N ALA A 183 -13.78 -27.86 -14.87
CA ALA A 183 -15.03 -28.19 -15.58
C ALA A 183 -15.48 -29.64 -15.29
N THR A 184 -15.57 -29.99 -14.02
CA THR A 184 -15.86 -31.31 -13.51
C THR A 184 -17.19 -31.33 -12.74
N THR A 185 -17.88 -32.45 -12.80
CA THR A 185 -19.04 -32.73 -11.96
C THR A 185 -18.78 -34.00 -11.15
N ILE A 186 -18.92 -33.92 -9.85
CA ILE A 186 -18.86 -35.07 -8.97
C ILE A 186 -20.18 -35.85 -9.13
N ILE A 187 -20.06 -37.16 -9.38
CA ILE A 187 -21.19 -38.06 -9.58
C ILE A 187 -21.55 -38.79 -8.30
N HIS A 188 -20.53 -39.18 -7.53
CA HIS A 188 -20.70 -39.98 -6.33
C HIS A 188 -19.51 -39.84 -5.41
N PHE A 189 -19.78 -39.83 -4.10
CA PHE A 189 -18.80 -40.01 -3.03
C PHE A 189 -19.07 -41.32 -2.30
N ASP A 190 -18.12 -42.23 -2.37
CA ASP A 190 -18.17 -43.49 -1.61
C ASP A 190 -17.53 -43.26 -0.25
N GLU A 191 -18.36 -43.31 0.80
CA GLU A 191 -17.97 -43.07 2.18
C GLU A 191 -17.09 -44.19 2.74
N VAL A 192 -17.25 -45.44 2.25
CA VAL A 192 -16.51 -46.62 2.72
C VAL A 192 -15.14 -46.68 2.06
N LEU A 193 -15.11 -46.55 0.73
CA LEU A 193 -13.87 -46.57 -0.05
C LEU A 193 -13.12 -45.24 0.02
N LYS A 194 -13.76 -44.17 0.51
CA LYS A 194 -13.23 -42.80 0.55
C LYS A 194 -12.79 -42.30 -0.82
N THR A 195 -13.63 -42.58 -1.83
CA THR A 195 -13.38 -42.22 -3.23
C THR A 195 -14.43 -41.29 -3.75
N VAL A 196 -14.05 -40.46 -4.72
CA VAL A 196 -14.94 -39.56 -5.45
C VAL A 196 -14.88 -39.91 -6.93
N ARG A 197 -16.06 -40.22 -7.51
CA ARG A 197 -16.23 -40.44 -8.95
C ARG A 197 -16.70 -39.16 -9.60
N TYR A 198 -16.06 -38.79 -10.71
CA TYR A 198 -16.40 -37.57 -11.44
C TYR A 198 -16.41 -37.76 -12.94
N LYS A 199 -17.06 -36.83 -13.62
CA LYS A 199 -16.97 -36.61 -15.07
C LYS A 199 -16.51 -35.17 -15.37
N CYS A 200 -15.78 -35.01 -16.47
CA CYS A 200 -15.30 -33.72 -16.95
C CYS A 200 -15.89 -33.42 -18.34
N GLU A 201 -16.09 -32.15 -18.66
CA GLU A 201 -16.53 -31.72 -20.00
C GLU A 201 -15.57 -32.14 -21.12
N CYS A 202 -14.26 -32.38 -20.81
CA CYS A 202 -13.31 -32.94 -21.79
C CYS A 202 -13.54 -34.42 -22.15
N GLY A 203 -14.60 -35.02 -21.61
CA GLY A 203 -14.95 -36.43 -21.80
C GLY A 203 -14.23 -37.41 -20.84
N ASN A 204 -13.37 -36.94 -19.96
CA ASN A 204 -12.72 -37.79 -18.95
C ASN A 204 -13.72 -38.18 -17.85
N GLN A 205 -13.68 -39.44 -17.41
CA GLN A 205 -14.39 -39.96 -16.25
C GLN A 205 -13.38 -40.76 -15.43
N ASN A 206 -13.33 -40.52 -14.13
CA ASN A 206 -12.42 -41.25 -13.26
C ASN A 206 -12.92 -41.30 -11.82
N GLU A 207 -12.27 -42.13 -11.01
CA GLU A 207 -12.49 -42.25 -9.58
C GLU A 207 -11.18 -41.98 -8.85
N LEU A 208 -11.24 -41.10 -7.85
CA LEU A 208 -10.06 -40.65 -7.09
C LEU A 208 -10.21 -41.00 -5.63
N SER A 209 -9.14 -41.51 -5.03
CA SER A 209 -9.04 -41.60 -3.56
C SER A 209 -8.86 -40.22 -2.96
N VAL A 210 -9.74 -39.79 -2.06
CA VAL A 210 -9.69 -38.48 -1.41
C VAL A 210 -8.39 -38.29 -0.64
N LEU A 211 -7.91 -39.36 0.02
CA LEU A 211 -6.68 -39.29 0.83
C LEU A 211 -5.40 -39.25 0.02
N ASN A 212 -5.42 -39.65 -1.25
CA ASN A 212 -4.22 -39.79 -2.08
C ASN A 212 -4.22 -38.85 -3.31
N THR A 213 -5.27 -38.05 -3.49
CA THR A 213 -5.32 -37.12 -4.62
C THR A 213 -4.70 -35.76 -4.28
N ASN A 214 -4.19 -35.11 -5.32
CA ASN A 214 -3.74 -33.72 -5.29
C ASN A 214 -4.63 -32.82 -6.20
N LYS A 215 -5.82 -33.29 -6.59
CA LYS A 215 -6.73 -32.64 -7.54
C LYS A 215 -7.97 -32.03 -6.91
N MET A 216 -8.14 -32.16 -5.60
CA MET A 216 -9.27 -31.59 -4.88
C MET A 216 -8.86 -30.40 -4.04
N LYS A 217 -9.73 -29.38 -4.01
CA LYS A 217 -9.62 -28.18 -3.21
C LYS A 217 -10.95 -27.89 -2.53
N LEU A 218 -10.95 -27.51 -1.26
CA LEU A 218 -12.15 -27.04 -0.58
C LEU A 218 -12.63 -25.72 -1.21
N ASN A 219 -13.94 -25.53 -1.31
CA ASN A 219 -14.52 -24.27 -1.70
C ASN A 219 -14.22 -23.18 -0.65
N TRP A 220 -14.02 -21.92 -1.07
CA TRP A 220 -13.50 -20.83 -0.26
C TRP A 220 -14.11 -20.73 1.15
N LYS A 221 -15.43 -20.79 1.27
CA LYS A 221 -16.11 -20.62 2.57
C LYS A 221 -15.86 -21.78 3.55
N ILE A 222 -15.30 -22.89 3.07
CA ILE A 222 -14.91 -24.07 3.86
C ILE A 222 -13.38 -24.13 4.00
N ASP A 223 -12.66 -23.75 2.97
CA ASP A 223 -11.21 -23.69 2.93
C ASP A 223 -10.66 -22.69 3.97
N TRP A 224 -11.25 -21.50 4.04
CA TRP A 224 -10.82 -20.45 4.95
C TRP A 224 -10.87 -20.86 6.42
N PRO A 225 -12.00 -21.34 6.97
CA PRO A 225 -12.04 -21.81 8.36
C PRO A 225 -11.21 -23.06 8.62
N MET A 226 -11.00 -23.94 7.65
CA MET A 226 -10.07 -25.07 7.77
C MET A 226 -8.64 -24.57 8.00
N ARG A 227 -8.20 -23.54 7.27
CA ARG A 227 -6.88 -22.94 7.46
C ARG A 227 -6.76 -22.27 8.83
N TRP A 228 -7.80 -21.58 9.33
CA TRP A 228 -7.80 -21.02 10.68
C TRP A 228 -7.51 -22.08 11.73
N MET A 229 -8.11 -23.24 11.57
CA MET A 229 -7.89 -24.36 12.48
C MET A 229 -6.45 -24.91 12.36
N ILE A 230 -5.98 -25.18 11.14
CA ILE A 230 -4.67 -25.83 10.92
C ILE A 230 -3.52 -24.92 11.37
N GLU A 231 -3.60 -23.63 11.08
CA GLU A 231 -2.55 -22.66 11.39
C GLU A 231 -2.72 -22.01 12.78
N ASP A 232 -3.78 -22.36 13.52
CA ASP A 232 -4.10 -21.79 14.83
C ASP A 232 -4.21 -20.26 14.81
N VAL A 233 -4.85 -19.72 13.74
CA VAL A 233 -5.02 -18.29 13.50
C VAL A 233 -5.92 -17.68 14.56
N ILE A 234 -5.51 -16.53 15.11
CA ILE A 234 -6.29 -15.78 16.10
C ILE A 234 -6.70 -14.40 15.63
N PHE A 235 -6.08 -13.91 14.56
CA PHE A 235 -6.40 -12.62 13.93
C PHE A 235 -6.31 -12.73 12.41
N GLU A 236 -7.33 -12.28 11.72
CA GLU A 236 -7.32 -12.10 10.27
C GLU A 236 -8.31 -11.00 9.89
N PRO A 237 -7.91 -9.95 9.15
CA PRO A 237 -8.82 -8.94 8.65
C PRO A 237 -9.53 -9.42 7.39
N GLY A 238 -10.53 -8.69 6.94
CA GLY A 238 -11.12 -8.93 5.64
C GLY A 238 -11.76 -7.69 5.04
N GLY A 239 -11.84 -7.64 3.73
CA GLY A 239 -12.48 -6.56 2.99
C GLY A 239 -13.98 -6.46 3.27
N ARG A 240 -14.54 -5.29 3.05
CA ARG A 240 -15.97 -5.01 3.25
C ARG A 240 -16.89 -5.98 2.51
N ASP A 241 -16.47 -6.50 1.37
CA ASP A 241 -17.20 -7.47 0.56
C ASP A 241 -17.32 -8.86 1.25
N HIS A 242 -16.40 -9.20 2.16
CA HIS A 242 -16.50 -10.39 3.00
C HIS A 242 -17.26 -10.18 4.31
N SER A 243 -17.56 -8.93 4.66
CA SER A 243 -18.00 -8.50 5.99
C SER A 243 -19.49 -8.29 6.11
N SER A 244 -20.27 -8.43 5.01
CA SER A 244 -21.73 -8.34 5.05
C SER A 244 -22.34 -9.46 5.88
N GLU A 245 -23.60 -9.31 6.31
CA GLU A 245 -24.33 -10.31 7.09
C GLU A 245 -24.29 -11.71 6.43
N THR A 246 -24.44 -11.77 5.11
CA THR A 246 -24.33 -13.00 4.30
C THR A 246 -22.95 -13.20 3.68
N GLY A 247 -21.99 -12.42 4.09
CA GLY A 247 -20.62 -12.42 3.58
C GLY A 247 -19.83 -13.69 3.97
N SER A 248 -18.72 -13.89 3.28
CA SER A 248 -17.90 -15.09 3.44
C SER A 248 -17.42 -15.29 4.87
N TYR A 249 -17.11 -14.20 5.59
CA TYR A 249 -16.63 -14.32 6.97
C TYR A 249 -17.68 -14.93 7.90
N ASN A 250 -18.90 -14.42 7.88
CA ASN A 250 -19.96 -14.92 8.76
C ASN A 250 -20.34 -16.38 8.47
N VAL A 251 -20.36 -16.77 7.21
CA VAL A 251 -20.54 -18.17 6.81
C VAL A 251 -19.38 -19.04 7.30
N SER A 252 -18.14 -18.61 7.05
CA SER A 252 -16.95 -19.36 7.46
C SER A 252 -16.83 -19.49 8.98
N LYS A 253 -17.28 -18.48 9.74
CA LYS A 253 -17.35 -18.52 11.21
C LYS A 253 -18.28 -19.64 11.70
N GLU A 254 -19.46 -19.81 11.10
CA GLU A 254 -20.37 -20.90 11.47
C GLU A 254 -19.81 -22.27 11.07
N ILE A 255 -19.16 -22.36 9.92
CA ILE A 255 -18.48 -23.59 9.48
C ILE A 255 -17.30 -23.92 10.42
N ALA A 256 -16.49 -22.95 10.83
CA ALA A 256 -15.42 -23.14 11.79
C ALA A 256 -15.97 -23.78 13.08
N ARG A 257 -17.05 -23.22 13.61
CA ARG A 257 -17.66 -23.65 14.87
C ARG A 257 -18.32 -25.03 14.77
N LYS A 258 -19.15 -25.25 13.75
CA LYS A 258 -19.97 -26.48 13.64
C LYS A 258 -19.21 -27.64 13.01
N VAL A 259 -18.41 -27.38 11.97
CA VAL A 259 -17.71 -28.43 11.21
C VAL A 259 -16.34 -28.74 11.79
N PHE A 260 -15.54 -27.70 12.10
CA PHE A 260 -14.16 -27.86 12.56
C PHE A 260 -13.97 -27.70 14.07
N ASN A 261 -15.06 -27.47 14.83
CA ASN A 261 -15.04 -27.26 16.29
C ASN A 261 -13.98 -26.24 16.73
N ARG A 262 -13.94 -25.11 16.03
CA ARG A 262 -12.97 -24.03 16.24
C ARG A 262 -13.67 -22.66 16.25
N GLU A 263 -13.27 -21.81 17.19
CA GLU A 263 -13.68 -20.40 17.14
C GLU A 263 -12.97 -19.67 15.98
N ALA A 264 -13.72 -18.80 15.32
CA ALA A 264 -13.15 -17.95 14.28
C ALA A 264 -12.15 -16.92 14.88
N PRO A 265 -11.13 -16.51 14.13
CA PRO A 265 -10.20 -15.49 14.58
C PRO A 265 -10.91 -14.14 14.85
N HIS A 266 -10.29 -13.30 15.66
CA HIS A 266 -10.70 -11.92 15.81
C HIS A 266 -10.62 -11.23 14.44
N TYR A 267 -11.71 -10.61 14.03
CA TYR A 267 -11.89 -10.08 12.69
C TYR A 267 -11.99 -8.56 12.70
N VAL A 268 -11.27 -7.91 11.81
CA VAL A 268 -11.37 -6.48 11.56
C VAL A 268 -11.74 -6.26 10.09
N ALA A 269 -12.92 -5.67 9.87
CA ALA A 269 -13.34 -5.26 8.54
C ALA A 269 -12.57 -4.01 8.10
N TYR A 270 -12.02 -4.02 6.88
CA TYR A 270 -11.42 -2.84 6.28
C TYR A 270 -12.20 -2.37 5.05
N ASP A 271 -12.19 -1.06 4.82
CA ASP A 271 -12.84 -0.42 3.67
C ASP A 271 -11.82 -0.16 2.54
N PHE A 272 -12.33 0.26 1.39
CA PHE A 272 -11.54 0.45 0.18
C PHE A 272 -10.62 1.66 0.25
N ILE A 273 -9.48 1.55 -0.46
CA ILE A 273 -8.59 2.66 -0.76
C ILE A 273 -8.73 2.98 -2.24
N GLY A 274 -8.89 4.26 -2.55
CA GLY A 274 -8.95 4.78 -3.91
C GLY A 274 -7.74 5.65 -4.25
N ILE A 275 -7.63 5.97 -5.54
CA ILE A 275 -6.76 7.03 -6.03
C ILE A 275 -7.62 8.26 -6.30
N LYS A 276 -7.19 9.42 -5.81
CA LYS A 276 -7.85 10.69 -6.04
C LYS A 276 -7.97 10.96 -7.56
N GLY A 277 -9.16 11.36 -7.99
CA GLY A 277 -9.45 11.57 -9.41
C GLY A 277 -9.84 10.32 -10.19
N ASN A 278 -9.75 9.12 -9.59
CA ASN A 278 -10.22 7.88 -10.19
C ASN A 278 -11.46 7.36 -9.44
N HIS A 279 -12.64 7.54 -10.02
CA HIS A 279 -13.91 7.15 -9.40
C HIS A 279 -14.27 5.65 -9.56
N LYS A 280 -13.44 4.87 -10.27
CA LYS A 280 -13.68 3.44 -10.46
C LYS A 280 -12.98 2.62 -9.38
N LYS A 281 -13.68 1.60 -8.85
CA LYS A 281 -13.08 0.60 -7.95
C LYS A 281 -11.87 -0.02 -8.66
N MET A 282 -10.70 -0.01 -8.01
CA MET A 282 -9.52 -0.71 -8.51
C MET A 282 -9.77 -2.21 -8.55
N SER A 283 -9.28 -2.85 -9.60
CA SER A 283 -9.30 -4.31 -9.72
C SER A 283 -8.09 -4.75 -10.52
N SER A 284 -7.37 -5.74 -10.02
CA SER A 284 -6.21 -6.34 -10.69
C SER A 284 -6.53 -6.76 -12.14
N SER A 285 -7.78 -7.12 -12.42
CA SER A 285 -8.24 -7.52 -13.75
C SER A 285 -8.66 -6.37 -14.68
N SER A 286 -8.65 -5.11 -14.22
CA SER A 286 -9.13 -3.96 -15.02
C SER A 286 -7.99 -3.14 -15.67
N GLY A 287 -6.72 -3.42 -15.34
CA GLY A 287 -5.56 -2.68 -15.86
C GLY A 287 -5.43 -1.24 -15.34
N ASN A 288 -6.27 -0.83 -14.39
CA ASN A 288 -6.35 0.52 -13.82
C ASN A 288 -5.92 0.51 -12.34
N SER A 289 -5.01 -0.38 -11.98
CA SER A 289 -4.59 -0.58 -10.60
C SER A 289 -3.23 0.06 -10.36
N ILE A 290 -3.11 0.80 -9.25
CA ILE A 290 -1.84 1.26 -8.71
C ILE A 290 -1.35 0.23 -7.70
N THR A 291 -0.14 -0.25 -7.90
CA THR A 291 0.52 -1.22 -7.02
C THR A 291 1.29 -0.52 -5.89
N PRO A 292 1.67 -1.23 -4.82
CA PRO A 292 2.61 -0.71 -3.83
C PRO A 292 3.93 -0.24 -4.45
N ASN A 293 4.44 -0.95 -5.48
CA ASN A 293 5.65 -0.57 -6.20
C ASN A 293 5.50 0.78 -6.93
N ASP A 294 4.31 1.09 -7.45
CA ASP A 294 4.06 2.40 -8.09
C ASP A 294 4.04 3.53 -7.06
N LEU A 295 3.45 3.29 -5.88
CA LEU A 295 3.51 4.26 -4.79
C LEU A 295 4.93 4.49 -4.30
N LEU A 296 5.77 3.45 -4.24
CA LEU A 296 7.16 3.55 -3.81
C LEU A 296 8.03 4.40 -4.74
N LYS A 297 7.60 4.62 -5.99
CA LYS A 297 8.26 5.55 -6.91
C LYS A 297 8.03 7.02 -6.53
N VAL A 298 6.96 7.30 -5.76
CA VAL A 298 6.56 8.65 -5.35
C VAL A 298 6.77 8.89 -3.87
N TYR A 299 6.39 7.92 -3.03
CA TYR A 299 6.41 8.05 -1.57
C TYR A 299 7.49 7.17 -0.94
N LEU A 300 8.08 7.63 0.15
CA LEU A 300 8.87 6.78 1.04
C LEU A 300 7.97 5.71 1.68
N PRO A 301 8.50 4.51 1.96
CA PRO A 301 7.72 3.43 2.59
C PRO A 301 7.04 3.86 3.90
N GLU A 302 7.75 4.61 4.74
CA GLU A 302 7.24 5.11 6.01
C GLU A 302 6.07 6.08 5.82
N VAL A 303 6.08 6.90 4.77
CA VAL A 303 4.98 7.81 4.44
C VAL A 303 3.75 7.03 4.00
N ILE A 304 3.96 5.97 3.18
CA ILE A 304 2.86 5.08 2.77
C ILE A 304 2.26 4.40 4.01
N LEU A 305 3.08 3.75 4.83
CA LEU A 305 2.61 3.09 6.05
C LEU A 305 1.88 4.06 6.99
N PHE A 306 2.39 5.30 7.13
CA PHE A 306 1.73 6.33 7.93
C PHE A 306 0.35 6.69 7.35
N MET A 307 0.22 6.85 6.04
CA MET A 307 -1.08 7.10 5.40
C MET A 307 -2.10 6.00 5.70
N PHE A 308 -1.66 4.74 5.81
CA PHE A 308 -2.53 3.63 6.20
C PHE A 308 -2.81 3.61 7.70
N ALA A 309 -1.79 3.88 8.54
CA ALA A 309 -1.91 3.82 9.99
C ALA A 309 -2.83 4.90 10.57
N LYS A 310 -2.76 6.13 10.04
CA LYS A 310 -3.54 7.26 10.59
C LYS A 310 -5.05 7.12 10.47
N TYR A 311 -5.53 6.19 9.65
CA TYR A 311 -6.96 5.91 9.49
C TYR A 311 -7.35 4.58 10.14
N LYS A 312 -8.54 4.52 10.72
CA LYS A 312 -9.13 3.24 11.17
C LYS A 312 -9.37 2.33 9.96
N PRO A 313 -9.29 1.00 10.10
CA PRO A 313 -9.51 0.07 9.01
C PRO A 313 -10.83 0.28 8.25
N GLY A 314 -11.92 0.54 8.96
CA GLY A 314 -13.23 0.79 8.38
C GLY A 314 -13.42 2.16 7.71
N ALA A 315 -12.41 3.03 7.71
CA ALA A 315 -12.47 4.33 7.04
C ALA A 315 -11.90 4.23 5.61
N ALA A 316 -12.72 4.52 4.59
CA ALA A 316 -12.23 4.69 3.22
C ALA A 316 -11.39 5.97 3.11
N PHE A 317 -10.34 5.92 2.30
CA PHE A 317 -9.55 7.11 1.97
C PHE A 317 -8.96 7.02 0.55
N HIS A 318 -8.47 8.15 0.07
CA HIS A 318 -7.87 8.26 -1.26
C HIS A 318 -6.43 8.76 -1.17
N ILE A 319 -5.56 8.19 -1.99
CA ILE A 319 -4.17 8.63 -2.13
C ILE A 319 -4.10 9.52 -3.37
N GLY A 320 -3.60 10.75 -3.21
CA GLY A 320 -3.33 11.67 -4.30
C GLY A 320 -1.90 11.51 -4.82
N LEU A 321 -1.75 11.66 -6.14
CA LEU A 321 -0.45 11.76 -6.82
C LEU A 321 -0.22 13.18 -7.38
N ASP A 322 -1.17 14.08 -7.11
CA ASP A 322 -1.12 15.52 -7.37
C ASP A 322 -0.38 16.27 -6.24
N GLU A 323 -0.75 17.51 -5.97
CA GLU A 323 -0.22 18.31 -4.85
C GLU A 323 -0.40 17.64 -3.46
N ASP A 324 -1.25 16.64 -3.36
CA ASP A 324 -1.41 15.88 -2.12
C ASP A 324 -0.10 15.17 -1.70
N VAL A 325 0.81 14.92 -2.64
CA VAL A 325 2.15 14.35 -2.33
C VAL A 325 2.91 15.27 -1.38
N ILE A 326 2.98 16.57 -1.69
CA ILE A 326 3.62 17.56 -0.81
C ILE A 326 2.95 17.59 0.56
N ARG A 327 1.61 17.57 0.59
CA ARG A 327 0.85 17.59 1.85
C ARG A 327 1.10 16.36 2.71
N ASN A 328 1.10 15.17 2.11
CA ASN A 328 1.31 13.92 2.83
C ASN A 328 2.73 13.83 3.40
N TYR A 329 3.75 14.24 2.63
CA TYR A 329 5.12 14.33 3.15
C TYR A 329 5.23 15.35 4.29
N THR A 330 4.70 16.55 4.11
CA THR A 330 4.77 17.62 5.11
C THR A 330 4.07 17.23 6.42
N GLU A 331 2.91 16.56 6.32
CA GLU A 331 2.21 16.04 7.50
C GLU A 331 3.06 15.00 8.23
N TYR A 332 3.56 13.99 7.50
CA TYR A 332 4.40 12.94 8.06
C TYR A 332 5.66 13.51 8.72
N GLU A 333 6.41 14.35 7.99
CA GLU A 333 7.66 14.96 8.47
C GLU A 333 7.45 15.76 9.77
N ARG A 334 6.40 16.59 9.79
CA ARG A 334 6.04 17.38 10.98
C ARG A 334 5.69 16.50 12.19
N LEU A 335 4.93 15.43 11.95
CA LEU A 335 4.51 14.52 13.03
C LEU A 335 5.67 13.64 13.50
N LYS A 336 6.55 13.20 12.58
CA LYS A 336 7.79 12.50 12.91
C LYS A 336 8.69 13.37 13.80
N ASP A 337 8.94 14.63 13.40
CA ASP A 337 9.72 15.59 14.20
C ASP A 337 9.11 15.76 15.60
N SER A 338 7.76 15.87 15.67
CA SER A 338 7.07 16.00 16.98
C SER A 338 7.16 14.72 17.83
N TYR A 339 7.15 13.55 17.19
CA TYR A 339 7.32 12.25 17.84
C TYR A 339 8.72 12.13 18.44
N GLU A 340 9.77 12.41 17.66
CA GLU A 340 11.17 12.32 18.08
C GLU A 340 11.50 13.33 19.20
N ASN A 341 10.95 14.54 19.13
CA ASN A 341 11.08 15.58 20.16
C ASN A 341 10.14 15.38 21.37
N LYS A 342 9.36 14.28 21.41
CA LYS A 342 8.41 13.96 22.49
C LYS A 342 7.36 15.06 22.74
N THR A 343 6.99 15.82 21.72
CA THR A 343 5.99 16.89 21.79
C THR A 343 4.64 16.49 21.21
N LEU A 344 4.53 15.32 20.57
CA LEU A 344 3.31 14.81 19.98
C LEU A 344 2.36 14.29 21.08
N LYS A 345 1.28 15.04 21.32
CA LYS A 345 0.30 14.75 22.40
C LYS A 345 -0.83 13.82 21.98
N ASN A 346 -1.12 13.73 20.68
CA ASN A 346 -2.18 12.86 20.17
C ASN A 346 -1.68 11.42 20.15
N GLU A 347 -2.23 10.59 21.04
CA GLU A 347 -1.80 9.18 21.19
C GLU A 347 -2.00 8.38 19.91
N ASP A 348 -3.11 8.55 19.17
CA ASP A 348 -3.38 7.80 17.94
C ASP A 348 -2.35 8.15 16.85
N LEU A 349 -2.00 9.42 16.70
CA LEU A 349 -0.97 9.85 15.76
C LEU A 349 0.43 9.44 16.22
N PHE A 350 0.68 9.44 17.54
CA PHE A 350 1.94 8.95 18.11
C PHE A 350 2.14 7.47 17.74
N ASP A 351 1.13 6.65 17.98
CA ASP A 351 1.17 5.23 17.65
C ASP A 351 1.22 5.00 16.13
N ALA A 352 0.51 5.81 15.32
CA ALA A 352 0.55 5.72 13.87
C ALA A 352 1.97 6.00 13.31
N ILE A 353 2.66 7.02 13.81
CA ILE A 353 4.08 7.30 13.46
C ILE A 353 4.97 6.13 13.89
N LYS A 354 4.79 5.63 15.12
CA LYS A 354 5.56 4.48 15.62
C LYS A 354 5.40 3.23 14.75
N LEU A 355 4.16 2.93 14.36
CA LEU A 355 3.82 1.77 13.52
C LEU A 355 4.28 1.93 12.05
N SER A 356 4.44 3.16 11.57
CA SER A 356 4.91 3.42 10.20
C SER A 356 6.42 3.27 10.01
N ARG A 357 7.18 3.12 11.08
CA ARG A 357 8.62 2.97 11.03
C ARG A 357 9.02 1.63 10.38
N VAL A 358 9.83 1.67 9.35
CA VAL A 358 10.31 0.48 8.62
C VAL A 358 11.47 -0.18 9.35
N ASP A 359 12.47 0.59 9.73
CA ASP A 359 13.67 0.11 10.43
C ASP A 359 13.57 0.32 11.95
N SER A 360 14.57 -0.13 12.69
CA SER A 360 14.68 0.09 14.15
C SER A 360 14.73 1.56 14.54
N ARG A 361 15.22 2.43 13.63
CA ARG A 361 15.27 3.89 13.78
C ARG A 361 14.71 4.56 12.54
N PHE A 362 14.17 5.76 12.70
CA PHE A 362 13.82 6.61 11.56
C PHE A 362 15.09 7.03 10.82
N LYS A 363 15.01 6.95 9.49
CA LYS A 363 16.03 7.54 8.62
C LYS A 363 15.82 9.05 8.50
N GLU A 364 16.92 9.77 8.30
CA GLU A 364 16.89 11.21 8.10
C GLU A 364 16.92 11.55 6.62
N TYR A 365 15.84 12.12 6.15
CA TYR A 365 15.71 12.60 4.77
C TYR A 365 15.60 14.11 4.72
N PRO A 366 16.09 14.77 3.66
CA PRO A 366 15.74 16.16 3.39
C PRO A 366 14.21 16.30 3.25
N LYS A 367 13.68 17.46 3.61
CA LYS A 367 12.24 17.74 3.45
C LYS A 367 11.84 17.64 1.97
N PHE A 368 10.86 16.81 1.67
CA PHE A 368 10.44 16.52 0.29
C PHE A 368 10.08 17.79 -0.49
N ASN A 369 9.33 18.72 0.14
CA ASN A 369 8.95 19.97 -0.51
C ASN A 369 10.17 20.83 -0.90
N GLN A 370 11.23 20.83 -0.07
CA GLN A 370 12.47 21.53 -0.35
C GLN A 370 13.22 20.89 -1.54
N VAL A 371 13.30 19.54 -1.54
CA VAL A 371 13.92 18.78 -2.64
C VAL A 371 13.15 19.02 -3.94
N ALA A 372 11.83 18.83 -3.94
CA ALA A 372 10.99 18.98 -5.12
C ALA A 372 11.01 20.39 -5.71
N GLY A 373 11.16 21.43 -4.86
CA GLY A 373 11.25 22.82 -5.32
C GLY A 373 12.63 23.21 -5.86
N THR A 374 13.68 22.47 -5.51
CA THR A 374 15.07 22.87 -5.85
C THR A 374 15.67 21.99 -6.94
N LEU A 375 15.39 20.69 -6.90
CA LEU A 375 16.01 19.70 -7.76
C LEU A 375 15.87 20.00 -9.27
N PRO A 376 14.71 20.50 -9.78
CA PRO A 376 14.60 20.88 -11.19
C PRO A 376 15.57 21.99 -11.62
N LEU A 377 15.87 22.93 -10.71
CA LEU A 377 16.82 24.04 -10.98
C LEU A 377 18.27 23.56 -11.12
N LEU A 378 18.56 22.35 -10.62
CA LEU A 378 19.86 21.69 -10.66
C LEU A 378 19.91 20.59 -11.74
N ASN A 379 19.00 20.58 -12.69
CA ASN A 379 18.87 19.51 -13.69
C ASN A 379 18.79 18.10 -13.04
N PHE A 380 18.15 18.00 -11.88
CA PHE A 380 18.00 16.78 -11.10
C PHE A 380 19.33 16.17 -10.58
N ASP A 381 20.37 16.98 -10.43
CA ASP A 381 21.64 16.55 -9.84
C ASP A 381 21.55 16.50 -8.31
N SER A 382 21.42 15.29 -7.77
CA SER A 382 21.33 15.06 -6.32
C SER A 382 22.64 15.35 -5.59
N THR A 383 23.77 15.27 -6.26
CA THR A 383 25.11 15.53 -5.65
C THR A 383 25.30 17.02 -5.40
N ILE A 384 24.91 17.85 -6.38
CA ILE A 384 24.93 19.30 -6.22
C ILE A 384 23.98 19.69 -5.09
N LEU A 385 22.77 19.14 -5.07
CA LEU A 385 21.80 19.44 -4.01
C LEU A 385 22.34 19.05 -2.63
N GLN A 386 22.98 17.88 -2.49
CA GLN A 386 23.60 17.44 -1.24
C GLN A 386 24.62 18.46 -0.75
N GLY A 387 25.56 18.88 -1.59
CA GLY A 387 26.58 19.89 -1.23
C GLY A 387 26.00 21.25 -0.84
N ILE A 388 24.83 21.63 -1.40
CA ILE A 388 24.11 22.84 -1.01
C ILE A 388 23.48 22.66 0.38
N LEU A 389 22.77 21.54 0.61
CA LEU A 389 22.10 21.27 1.89
C LEU A 389 23.07 21.16 3.05
N GLU A 390 24.26 20.60 2.83
CA GLU A 390 25.32 20.55 3.84
C GLU A 390 25.73 21.93 4.34
N LYS A 391 25.67 22.95 3.49
CA LYS A 391 26.05 24.32 3.83
C LYS A 391 24.95 25.11 4.56
N ILE A 392 23.68 24.82 4.29
CA ILE A 392 22.55 25.65 4.73
C ILE A 392 21.60 24.96 5.72
N ASP A 393 21.71 23.65 5.87
CA ASP A 393 20.85 22.85 6.77
C ASP A 393 21.70 21.87 7.57
N ARG A 394 21.91 20.68 7.05
CA ARG A 394 22.74 19.62 7.65
C ARG A 394 23.20 18.63 6.60
N SER A 395 24.16 17.80 6.94
CA SER A 395 24.57 16.68 6.10
C SER A 395 23.56 15.55 6.17
N TYR A 396 23.25 14.98 5.01
CA TYR A 396 22.40 13.79 4.85
C TYR A 396 23.22 12.66 4.24
N ALA A 397 22.93 11.42 4.64
CA ALA A 397 23.59 10.27 4.03
C ALA A 397 23.20 10.13 2.55
N LEU A 398 24.16 9.72 1.72
CA LEU A 398 23.97 9.64 0.26
C LEU A 398 22.81 8.74 -0.18
N PRO A 399 22.57 7.56 0.43
CA PRO A 399 21.42 6.71 0.08
C PRO A 399 20.08 7.41 0.32
N GLU A 400 19.93 8.16 1.42
CA GLU A 400 18.74 8.92 1.77
C GLU A 400 18.53 10.10 0.81
N MET A 401 19.61 10.80 0.43
CA MET A 401 19.56 11.84 -0.61
C MET A 401 19.07 11.27 -1.94
N ILE A 402 19.68 10.21 -2.43
CA ILE A 402 19.29 9.56 -3.69
C ILE A 402 17.83 9.08 -3.62
N ALA A 403 17.44 8.47 -2.51
CA ALA A 403 16.10 7.92 -2.34
C ALA A 403 15.01 8.99 -2.44
N ILE A 404 15.22 10.17 -1.83
CA ILE A 404 14.23 11.25 -1.86
C ILE A 404 14.26 12.00 -3.20
N CYS A 405 15.45 12.23 -3.78
CA CYS A 405 15.62 12.89 -5.07
C CYS A 405 14.97 12.10 -6.21
N ASN A 406 15.18 10.78 -6.27
CA ASN A 406 14.57 9.92 -7.29
C ASN A 406 13.03 9.98 -7.22
N ARG A 407 12.45 10.03 -6.04
CA ARG A 407 11.00 10.14 -5.84
C ARG A 407 10.47 11.51 -6.26
N ALA A 408 11.18 12.58 -5.91
CA ALA A 408 10.83 13.93 -6.33
C ALA A 408 10.92 14.09 -7.86
N GLU A 409 11.98 13.57 -8.48
CA GLU A 409 12.14 13.58 -9.93
C GLU A 409 11.03 12.80 -10.62
N TYR A 410 10.76 11.55 -10.17
CA TYR A 410 9.71 10.72 -10.74
C TYR A 410 8.34 11.39 -10.64
N TRP A 411 8.02 11.96 -9.46
CA TRP A 411 6.76 12.66 -9.23
C TRP A 411 6.61 13.89 -10.12
N ILE A 412 7.65 14.73 -10.21
CA ILE A 412 7.63 15.94 -11.04
C ILE A 412 7.43 15.57 -12.51
N ARG A 413 8.23 14.64 -13.03
CA ARG A 413 8.18 14.27 -14.45
C ARG A 413 6.87 13.61 -14.88
N ASN A 414 6.24 12.86 -13.99
CA ASN A 414 5.06 12.05 -14.35
C ASN A 414 3.73 12.65 -13.90
N PHE A 415 3.72 13.53 -12.87
CA PHE A 415 2.48 14.02 -12.27
C PHE A 415 2.44 15.53 -12.08
N GLN A 416 3.54 16.26 -12.20
CA GLN A 416 3.64 17.67 -11.91
C GLN A 416 4.63 18.37 -12.87
N SER A 417 4.45 18.16 -14.18
CA SER A 417 5.36 18.70 -15.19
C SER A 417 5.46 20.24 -15.17
N GLU A 418 4.47 20.93 -14.64
CA GLU A 418 4.50 22.38 -14.41
C GLU A 418 5.54 22.81 -13.37
N LYS A 419 6.05 21.88 -12.55
CA LYS A 419 7.15 22.14 -11.62
C LYS A 419 8.54 21.94 -12.26
N LEU A 420 8.60 21.66 -13.55
CA LEU A 420 9.84 21.71 -14.34
C LEU A 420 10.23 23.18 -14.58
N ILE A 421 10.64 23.84 -13.50
CA ILE A 421 10.98 25.25 -13.50
C ILE A 421 12.45 25.46 -13.83
N THR A 422 12.72 26.58 -14.50
CA THR A 422 14.09 27.02 -14.81
C THR A 422 14.30 28.45 -14.31
N VAL A 423 15.56 28.78 -14.00
CA VAL A 423 15.96 30.14 -13.69
C VAL A 423 15.90 30.98 -14.97
N ASN A 424 15.36 32.22 -14.89
CA ASN A 424 15.33 33.12 -15.99
C ASN A 424 16.75 33.39 -16.53
N GLN A 425 16.88 33.43 -17.83
CA GLN A 425 18.16 33.78 -18.47
C GLN A 425 18.38 35.28 -18.51
N GLU A 426 17.29 36.03 -18.64
CA GLU A 426 17.25 37.50 -18.75
C GLU A 426 16.29 38.08 -17.70
N LYS A 427 16.39 39.39 -17.47
CA LYS A 427 15.52 40.14 -16.55
C LYS A 427 14.07 40.05 -16.99
N ASN A 428 13.15 39.79 -16.08
CA ASN A 428 11.71 39.83 -16.33
C ASN A 428 11.19 41.26 -16.28
N THR A 429 11.56 42.05 -17.28
CA THR A 429 11.23 43.49 -17.38
C THR A 429 9.72 43.71 -17.49
N GLU A 430 9.01 42.84 -18.18
CA GLU A 430 7.55 42.92 -18.31
C GLU A 430 6.89 42.90 -16.93
N PHE A 431 7.19 41.92 -16.09
CA PHE A 431 6.65 41.85 -14.73
C PHE A 431 7.15 42.99 -13.84
N TYR A 432 8.45 43.35 -13.91
CA TYR A 432 9.00 44.47 -13.12
C TYR A 432 8.25 45.79 -13.37
N ASN A 433 7.86 46.07 -14.62
CA ASN A 433 7.11 47.29 -14.97
C ASN A 433 5.68 47.32 -14.39
N THR A 434 5.13 46.16 -13.97
CA THR A 434 3.82 46.10 -13.31
C THR A 434 3.88 46.41 -11.82
N LEU A 435 5.07 46.46 -11.23
CA LEU A 435 5.27 46.71 -9.80
C LEU A 435 5.01 48.16 -9.43
N GLU A 436 4.44 48.36 -8.24
CA GLU A 436 4.32 49.68 -7.59
C GLU A 436 5.71 50.25 -7.23
N ASP A 437 5.83 51.56 -7.12
CA ASP A 437 7.09 52.22 -6.76
C ASP A 437 7.66 51.72 -5.41
N ARG A 438 6.79 51.42 -4.45
CA ARG A 438 7.17 50.82 -3.17
C ARG A 438 7.77 49.41 -3.35
N GLN A 439 7.19 48.61 -4.21
CA GLN A 439 7.66 47.24 -4.48
C GLN A 439 8.98 47.27 -5.28
N LYS A 440 9.16 48.19 -6.18
CA LYS A 440 10.45 48.41 -6.86
C LYS A 440 11.56 48.77 -5.89
N LYS A 441 11.27 49.63 -4.87
CA LYS A 441 12.23 49.92 -3.80
C LYS A 441 12.63 48.67 -3.03
N TRP A 442 11.69 47.77 -2.70
CA TRP A 442 12.01 46.51 -2.06
C TRP A 442 13.01 45.66 -2.88
N VAL A 443 12.84 45.61 -4.22
CA VAL A 443 13.76 44.87 -5.10
C VAL A 443 15.17 45.48 -5.04
N VAL A 444 15.29 46.81 -5.04
CA VAL A 444 16.59 47.50 -4.89
C VAL A 444 17.23 47.16 -3.54
N GLU A 445 16.47 47.25 -2.45
CA GLU A 445 16.97 46.96 -1.10
C GLU A 445 17.43 45.49 -0.97
N VAL A 446 16.73 44.53 -1.62
CA VAL A 446 17.17 43.11 -1.70
C VAL A 446 18.54 43.02 -2.39
N CYS A 447 18.74 43.73 -3.51
CA CYS A 447 20.06 43.74 -4.18
C CYS A 447 21.16 44.33 -3.30
N GLU A 448 20.87 45.41 -2.55
CA GLU A 448 21.82 46.02 -1.62
C GLU A 448 22.23 45.06 -0.48
N VAL A 449 21.24 44.37 0.12
CA VAL A 449 21.48 43.35 1.14
C VAL A 449 22.38 42.24 0.60
N LEU A 450 22.11 41.75 -0.62
CA LEU A 450 22.86 40.66 -1.23
C LEU A 450 24.30 41.05 -1.61
N ARG A 451 24.52 42.33 -2.01
CA ARG A 451 25.84 42.85 -2.34
C ARG A 451 26.70 43.14 -1.10
N SER A 452 26.07 43.57 -0.01
CA SER A 452 26.76 43.91 1.23
C SER A 452 27.11 42.73 2.15
N ASN A 453 26.48 41.57 1.91
CA ASN A 453 26.60 40.43 2.82
C ASN A 453 27.35 39.26 2.17
N ASN A 454 28.55 38.99 2.68
CA ASN A 454 29.36 37.84 2.28
C ASN A 454 28.97 36.53 3.00
N ASP A 455 28.24 36.66 4.11
CA ASP A 455 27.76 35.50 4.89
C ASP A 455 26.24 35.49 4.92
N HIS A 456 25.65 34.55 4.16
CA HIS A 456 24.20 34.40 4.02
C HIS A 456 23.54 33.63 5.16
N SER A 457 24.24 33.34 6.27
CA SER A 457 23.72 32.56 7.41
C SER A 457 22.47 33.20 8.06
N ASN A 458 22.42 34.54 8.09
CA ASN A 458 21.32 35.32 8.67
C ASN A 458 20.52 36.12 7.62
N LEU A 459 20.54 35.67 6.36
CA LEU A 459 19.94 36.41 5.26
C LEU A 459 18.46 36.76 5.48
N MET A 460 17.68 35.83 6.03
CA MET A 460 16.25 36.06 6.26
C MET A 460 15.98 37.16 7.27
N GLU A 461 16.84 37.31 8.31
CA GLU A 461 16.74 38.38 9.28
C GLU A 461 17.00 39.76 8.68
N GLN A 462 17.76 39.80 7.57
CA GLN A 462 18.05 41.04 6.84
C GLN A 462 16.98 41.36 5.79
N LEU A 463 16.35 40.34 5.19
CA LEU A 463 15.30 40.54 4.19
C LEU A 463 13.94 40.88 4.83
N TYR A 464 13.59 40.36 6.00
CA TYR A 464 12.30 40.68 6.63
C TYR A 464 12.08 42.16 6.97
N PRO A 465 13.09 42.93 7.41
CA PRO A 465 12.92 44.37 7.67
C PRO A 465 12.60 45.23 6.43
N ILE A 466 12.97 44.78 5.21
CA ILE A 466 12.73 45.53 3.94
C ILE A 466 11.26 45.93 3.81
N CYS A 467 10.35 45.09 4.22
CA CYS A 467 8.91 45.32 4.13
C CYS A 467 8.26 45.58 5.50
N HIS A 468 9.03 46.17 6.44
CA HIS A 468 8.52 46.49 7.77
C HIS A 468 7.26 47.35 7.74
N HIS A 469 6.34 47.09 8.65
CA HIS A 469 5.13 47.86 8.89
C HIS A 469 4.70 47.72 10.35
N GLU A 470 4.25 48.79 10.98
CA GLU A 470 3.79 48.79 12.38
C GLU A 470 2.66 47.80 12.63
N ASN A 471 1.75 47.68 11.68
CA ASN A 471 0.68 46.69 11.72
C ASN A 471 1.21 45.31 11.28
N LYS A 472 1.24 44.36 12.23
CA LYS A 472 1.73 42.99 12.02
C LYS A 472 1.03 42.24 10.88
N LYS A 473 -0.27 42.51 10.62
CA LYS A 473 -1.01 41.86 9.54
C LYS A 473 -0.54 42.37 8.18
N ILE A 474 -0.37 43.67 8.05
CA ILE A 474 0.15 44.30 6.83
C ILE A 474 1.60 43.88 6.58
N MET A 475 2.42 43.84 7.63
CA MET A 475 3.81 43.40 7.55
C MET A 475 3.91 41.98 6.98
N LYS A 476 3.11 41.02 7.50
CA LYS A 476 3.08 39.63 6.97
C LYS A 476 2.66 39.58 5.49
N GLU A 477 1.69 40.40 5.09
CA GLU A 477 1.26 40.43 3.71
C GLU A 477 2.34 41.04 2.80
N ASN A 478 3.02 42.10 3.24
CA ASN A 478 4.15 42.70 2.51
C ASN A 478 5.30 41.68 2.34
N GLN A 479 5.62 40.88 3.39
CA GLN A 479 6.65 39.84 3.33
C GLN A 479 6.29 38.79 2.29
N LYS A 480 5.04 38.35 2.28
CA LYS A 480 4.53 37.41 1.29
C LYS A 480 4.65 37.95 -0.14
N GLN A 481 4.25 39.23 -0.33
CA GLN A 481 4.38 39.91 -1.63
C GLN A 481 5.83 40.02 -2.07
N LEU A 482 6.74 40.41 -1.20
CA LEU A 482 8.17 40.48 -1.51
C LEU A 482 8.70 39.15 -2.07
N PHE A 483 8.38 38.03 -1.43
CA PHE A 483 8.84 36.73 -1.90
C PHE A 483 8.21 36.32 -3.22
N ILE A 484 6.93 36.62 -3.45
CA ILE A 484 6.28 36.42 -4.77
C ILE A 484 7.00 37.24 -5.85
N ILE A 485 7.35 38.49 -5.58
CA ILE A 485 8.08 39.33 -6.50
C ILE A 485 9.45 38.71 -6.84
N ILE A 486 10.22 38.29 -5.84
CA ILE A 486 11.51 37.63 -6.04
C ILE A 486 11.34 36.39 -6.93
N TYR A 487 10.40 35.49 -6.62
CA TYR A 487 10.18 34.29 -7.42
C TYR A 487 9.79 34.62 -8.87
N ARG A 488 8.93 35.62 -9.08
CA ARG A 488 8.53 36.07 -10.43
C ARG A 488 9.70 36.64 -11.23
N LEU A 489 10.58 37.39 -10.60
CA LEU A 489 11.73 38.00 -11.26
C LEU A 489 12.83 36.97 -11.55
N ILE A 490 13.02 35.96 -10.68
CA ILE A 490 14.08 34.95 -10.82
C ILE A 490 13.68 33.79 -11.72
N MET A 491 12.43 33.30 -11.64
CA MET A 491 12.03 32.05 -12.30
C MET A 491 10.60 32.03 -12.82
N ASN A 492 9.99 33.20 -12.96
CA ASN A 492 8.63 33.38 -13.46
C ASN A 492 7.54 32.57 -12.72
N GLN A 493 7.76 32.25 -11.44
CA GLN A 493 6.84 31.53 -10.57
C GLN A 493 6.32 32.42 -9.44
N SER A 494 5.19 32.06 -8.80
CA SER A 494 4.66 32.79 -7.64
C SER A 494 5.13 32.20 -6.30
N SER A 495 5.84 31.08 -6.33
CA SER A 495 6.41 30.39 -5.17
C SER A 495 7.63 29.58 -5.60
N GLY A 496 8.46 29.17 -4.64
CA GLY A 496 9.67 28.40 -4.95
C GLY A 496 10.39 27.91 -3.69
N PRO A 497 11.63 27.47 -3.83
CA PRO A 497 12.49 27.07 -2.71
C PRO A 497 12.69 28.22 -1.73
N ARG A 498 13.13 27.91 -0.49
CA ARG A 498 13.54 28.96 0.46
C ARG A 498 14.56 29.90 -0.19
N ILE A 499 14.43 31.19 0.01
CA ILE A 499 15.27 32.20 -0.65
C ILE A 499 16.78 31.94 -0.44
N PRO A 500 17.30 31.61 0.77
CA PRO A 500 18.71 31.27 0.93
C PRO A 500 19.17 30.10 0.05
N LEU A 501 18.33 29.07 -0.06
CA LEU A 501 18.60 27.91 -0.93
C LEU A 501 18.59 28.32 -2.41
N LEU A 502 17.60 29.11 -2.83
CA LEU A 502 17.49 29.59 -4.20
C LEU A 502 18.71 30.43 -4.62
N ILE A 503 19.20 31.28 -3.71
CA ILE A 503 20.41 32.08 -3.95
C ILE A 503 21.65 31.17 -4.09
N HIS A 504 21.78 30.14 -3.26
CA HIS A 504 22.88 29.17 -3.38
C HIS A 504 22.85 28.41 -4.71
N VAL A 505 21.65 28.03 -5.16
CA VAL A 505 21.45 27.33 -6.44
C VAL A 505 21.76 28.23 -7.64
N VAL A 506 21.25 29.45 -7.63
CA VAL A 506 21.38 30.41 -8.75
C VAL A 506 22.76 31.05 -8.77
N GLY A 507 23.39 31.20 -7.61
CA GLY A 507 24.56 32.03 -7.39
C GLY A 507 24.22 33.51 -7.19
N VAL A 508 24.89 34.17 -6.24
CA VAL A 508 24.60 35.56 -5.83
C VAL A 508 24.69 36.50 -7.01
N GLU A 509 25.76 36.42 -7.83
CA GLU A 509 25.97 37.29 -8.97
C GLU A 509 24.83 37.23 -9.99
N LYS A 510 24.43 36.01 -10.39
CA LYS A 510 23.32 35.78 -11.31
C LYS A 510 22.01 36.24 -10.69
N PHE A 511 21.78 35.96 -9.42
CA PHE A 511 20.57 36.34 -8.70
C PHE A 511 20.40 37.86 -8.68
N VAL A 512 21.46 38.58 -8.28
CA VAL A 512 21.49 40.07 -8.31
C VAL A 512 21.33 40.58 -9.72
N SER A 513 22.01 40.00 -10.72
CA SER A 513 21.88 40.45 -12.12
C SER A 513 20.45 40.38 -12.66
N LEU A 514 19.64 39.47 -12.18
CA LEU A 514 18.22 39.32 -12.56
C LEU A 514 17.29 40.33 -11.85
N LEU A 515 17.71 40.85 -10.68
CA LEU A 515 16.94 41.81 -9.86
C LEU A 515 17.36 43.27 -10.07
N ASP A 516 18.53 43.54 -10.61
CA ASP A 516 19.12 44.89 -10.75
C ASP A 516 18.60 45.61 -12.03
N PHE A 517 17.40 46.20 -11.94
CA PHE A 517 16.71 46.88 -13.03
C PHE A 517 17.15 48.34 -13.22
#